data_aa01b40e56b145dc09f931fdc33eac39
#
_entry.id   aa01b40e56b145dc09f931fdc33eac39
#
_cell.length_a   1.000
_cell.length_b   1.000
_cell.length_c   1.000
_cell.angle_alpha   90.00
_cell.angle_beta   90.00
_cell.angle_gamma   90.00
#
_symmetry.space_group_name_H-M   'P 1'
#
loop_
_entity.id
_entity.type
_entity.pdbx_description
1 polymer ?
#
loop_
_entity_poly.entity_id
_entity_poly.type
_entity_poly.pdbx_seq_one_letter_code
_entity_poly.pdbx_strand_id
1 'polypeptide(L)' 'MGGAKVKIGKDLYAKVKKYAEICGYSSADEFIVHCLEKEVAKIEEADSEEEIRKKLKGLGYIS' A
#
# COMPACT_ATOMS: atom_id res chain seq x y z
N MET A 1 3.14 -19.07 -11.30
CA MET A 1 3.37 -17.66 -11.53
C MET A 1 3.88 -16.97 -10.27
N GLY A 2 4.99 -16.35 -10.37
CA GLY A 2 5.57 -15.69 -9.21
C GLY A 2 5.05 -14.28 -9.04
N GLY A 3 4.90 -13.86 -7.81
CA GLY A 3 4.62 -12.48 -7.50
C GLY A 3 5.93 -11.69 -7.38
N ALA A 4 5.80 -10.39 -7.31
CA ALA A 4 6.93 -9.53 -7.04
C ALA A 4 7.31 -9.64 -5.56
N LYS A 5 8.60 -9.52 -5.28
CA LYS A 5 9.09 -9.51 -3.90
C LYS A 5 9.28 -8.08 -3.44
N VAL A 6 8.82 -7.79 -2.24
CA VAL A 6 8.98 -6.47 -1.63
C VAL A 6 9.63 -6.64 -0.27
N LYS A 7 10.62 -5.80 0.01
CA LYS A 7 11.32 -5.84 1.28
C LYS A 7 10.64 -4.89 2.27
N ILE A 8 10.22 -5.43 3.39
CA ILE A 8 9.55 -4.66 4.44
C ILE A 8 10.35 -4.79 5.73
N GLY A 9 10.56 -3.66 6.42
CA GLY A 9 11.26 -3.67 7.70
C GLY A 9 10.52 -4.50 8.74
N LYS A 10 11.28 -5.08 9.67
CA LYS A 10 10.71 -5.95 10.71
C LYS A 10 9.64 -5.26 11.55
N ASP A 11 9.90 -4.02 11.94
CA ASP A 11 8.97 -3.26 12.78
C ASP A 11 7.65 -3.01 12.07
N LEU A 12 7.73 -2.62 10.82
CA LEU A 12 6.53 -2.38 10.01
C LEU A 12 5.77 -3.69 9.78
N TYR A 13 6.49 -4.76 9.48
CA TYR A 13 5.88 -6.05 9.24
C TYR A 13 5.12 -6.55 10.48
N ALA A 14 5.71 -6.36 11.66
CA ALA A 14 5.06 -6.74 12.91
C ALA A 14 3.74 -5.99 13.11
N LYS A 15 3.73 -4.70 12.80
CA LYS A 15 2.51 -3.90 12.87
C LYS A 15 1.47 -4.38 11.86
N VAL A 16 1.91 -4.66 10.64
CA VAL A 16 1.02 -5.16 9.59
C VAL A 16 0.37 -6.46 10.02
N LYS A 17 1.15 -7.38 10.55
CA LYS A 17 0.65 -8.66 11.01
C LYS A 17 -0.38 -8.51 12.13
N LYS A 18 -0.09 -7.63 13.08
CA LYS A 18 -1.00 -7.35 14.18
C LYS A 18 -2.34 -6.79 13.70
N TYR A 19 -2.27 -5.78 12.86
CA TYR A 19 -3.49 -5.13 12.37
C TYR A 19 -4.27 -5.97 11.37
N ALA A 20 -3.58 -6.82 10.62
CA ALA A 20 -4.24 -7.76 9.74
C ALA A 20 -5.15 -8.70 10.55
N GLU A 21 -4.67 -9.20 11.68
CA GLU A 21 -5.46 -10.05 12.57
C GLU A 21 -6.66 -9.29 13.14
N ILE A 22 -6.44 -8.08 13.61
CA ILE A 22 -7.50 -7.27 14.20
C ILE A 22 -8.60 -6.98 13.18
N CYS A 23 -8.22 -6.73 11.93
CA CYS A 23 -9.16 -6.43 10.86
C CYS A 23 -9.83 -7.66 10.24
N GLY A 24 -9.42 -8.85 10.64
CA GLY A 24 -10.04 -10.09 10.16
C GLY A 24 -9.48 -10.62 8.84
N TYR A 25 -8.29 -10.19 8.45
CA TYR A 25 -7.64 -10.75 7.27
C TYR A 25 -7.08 -12.13 7.58
N SER A 26 -7.06 -12.98 6.57
CA SER A 26 -6.54 -14.34 6.75
C SER A 26 -5.02 -14.39 6.86
N SER A 27 -4.33 -13.38 6.37
CA SER A 27 -2.87 -13.29 6.47
C SER A 27 -2.40 -11.85 6.34
N ALA A 28 -1.14 -11.62 6.74
CA ALA A 28 -0.50 -10.32 6.57
C ALA A 28 -0.38 -9.98 5.09
N ASP A 29 -0.07 -10.98 4.26
CA ASP A 29 0.06 -10.80 2.81
C ASP A 29 -1.22 -10.26 2.20
N GLU A 30 -2.35 -10.82 2.58
CA GLU A 30 -3.65 -10.38 2.08
C GLU A 30 -3.94 -8.93 2.46
N PHE A 31 -3.61 -8.56 3.68
CA PHE A 31 -3.77 -7.19 4.15
C PHE A 31 -2.90 -6.23 3.33
N ILE A 32 -1.64 -6.59 3.10
CA ILE A 32 -0.71 -5.79 2.32
C ILE A 32 -1.23 -5.57 0.89
N VAL A 33 -1.63 -6.64 0.24
CA VAL A 33 -2.15 -6.58 -1.13
C VAL A 33 -3.38 -5.66 -1.18
N HIS A 34 -4.29 -5.82 -0.23
CA HIS A 34 -5.50 -5.00 -0.17
C HIS A 34 -5.18 -3.52 -0.02
N CYS A 35 -4.22 -3.20 0.86
CA CYS A 35 -3.80 -1.81 1.06
C CYS A 35 -3.18 -1.22 -0.21
N LEU A 36 -2.34 -1.99 -0.88
CA LEU A 36 -1.70 -1.54 -2.11
C LEU A 36 -2.73 -1.33 -3.22
N GLU A 37 -3.69 -2.22 -3.34
CA GLU A 37 -4.74 -2.08 -4.34
C GLU A 37 -5.56 -0.82 -4.11
N LYS A 38 -5.87 -0.51 -2.86
CA LYS A 38 -6.58 0.71 -2.51
C LYS A 38 -5.80 1.96 -2.90
N GLU A 39 -4.50 1.98 -2.59
CA GLU A 39 -3.67 3.13 -2.92
C GLU A 39 -3.50 3.30 -4.42
N VAL A 40 -3.30 2.20 -5.13
CA VAL A 40 -3.18 2.23 -6.59
C VAL A 40 -4.48 2.75 -7.21
N ALA A 41 -5.62 2.31 -6.72
CA ALA A 41 -6.91 2.76 -7.22
C ALA A 41 -7.09 4.27 -7.05
N LYS A 42 -6.64 4.81 -5.92
CA LYS A 42 -6.68 6.25 -5.69
C LYS A 42 -5.84 7.02 -6.69
N ILE A 43 -4.68 6.48 -7.01
CA ILE A 43 -3.77 7.10 -7.98
C ILE A 43 -4.37 7.02 -9.38
N GLU A 44 -4.99 5.91 -9.73
CA GLU A 44 -5.60 5.71 -11.04
C GLU A 44 -6.79 6.64 -11.31
N GLU A 45 -7.36 7.21 -10.27
CA GLU A 45 -8.42 8.21 -10.41
C GLU A 45 -7.91 9.52 -10.99
N ALA A 46 -6.60 9.75 -10.96
CA ALA A 46 -6.00 10.96 -11.52
C ALA A 46 -5.97 10.87 -13.05
N ASP A 47 -6.23 11.99 -13.71
CA ASP A 47 -6.31 12.05 -15.17
C ASP A 47 -4.97 12.08 -15.88
N SER A 48 -3.90 12.44 -15.17
CA SER A 48 -2.58 12.59 -15.78
C SER A 48 -1.47 12.38 -14.76
N GLU A 49 -0.26 12.17 -15.27
CA GLU A 49 0.92 12.04 -14.42
C GLU A 49 1.11 13.26 -13.54
N GLU A 50 0.81 14.42 -14.06
CA GLU A 50 0.95 15.66 -13.31
C GLU A 50 0.04 15.67 -12.09
N GLU A 51 -1.19 15.22 -12.26
CA GLU A 51 -2.14 15.12 -11.15
C GLU A 51 -1.72 14.07 -10.14
N ILE A 52 -1.16 12.96 -10.61
CA ILE A 52 -0.64 11.91 -9.75
C ILE A 52 0.46 12.49 -8.86
N ARG A 53 1.38 13.25 -9.46
CA ARG A 53 2.46 13.88 -8.72
C ARG A 53 1.94 14.87 -7.68
N LYS A 54 0.94 15.64 -8.03
CA LYS A 54 0.32 16.59 -7.10
C LYS A 54 -0.29 15.88 -5.90
N LYS A 55 -1.02 14.80 -6.15
CA LYS A 55 -1.62 14.01 -5.08
C LYS A 55 -0.57 13.41 -4.15
N LEU A 56 0.47 12.82 -4.73
CA LEU A 56 1.54 12.20 -3.95
C LEU A 56 2.33 13.23 -3.17
N LYS A 57 2.54 14.40 -3.74
CA LYS A 57 3.23 15.49 -3.05
C LYS A 57 2.42 15.98 -1.86
N GLY A 58 1.11 16.10 -2.03
CA GLY A 58 0.21 16.49 -0.95
C GLY A 58 0.16 15.49 0.18
N LEU A 59 0.43 14.22 -0.11
CA LEU A 59 0.47 13.15 0.89
C LEU A 59 1.86 12.94 1.49
N GLY A 60 2.87 13.64 0.97
CA GLY A 60 4.23 13.54 1.49
C GLY A 60 5.09 12.43 0.87
N TYR A 61 4.63 11.78 -0.17
CA TYR A 61 5.40 10.71 -0.83
C TYR A 61 6.51 11.26 -1.72
N ILE A 62 6.34 12.48 -2.20
CA ILE A 62 7.32 13.14 -3.07
C ILE A 62 7.68 14.47 -2.44
N SER A 63 8.97 14.70 -2.27
CA SER A 63 9.46 15.96 -1.70
C SER A 63 9.55 17.07 -2.73
#